data_0349b7169fd3a7d021b532c8c38a1788
#
_entry.id   0349b7169fd3a7d021b532c8c38a1788
#
_cell.length_a   1.000
_cell.length_b   1.000
_cell.length_c   1.000
_cell.angle_alpha   90.00
_cell.angle_beta   90.00
_cell.angle_gamma   90.00
#
_symmetry.space_group_name_H-M   'P 1'
#
loop_
_entity.id
_entity.type
_entity.pdbx_description
1 polymer ?
#
loop_
_entity_poly.entity_id
_entity_poly.type
_entity_poly.pdbx_seq_one_letter_code
_entity_poly.pdbx_strand_id
1 'polypeptide(L)'
;MSLEGECMKKVLKSYKKTIILLVMVILGVICGLIFKEKMNILKPLGDLFLNLLLVSIVPMLFFTLSSSIANTKNTKRLKKIIKISLLLFLVYSLIGVIMSFLVLVKIPLISGGDIPLVKELFASTETINEMSFLERLVTTISTNDFVNLLSTKNLVALMIVSLLFGLATLKSGESGKAIKEFLNSGTSVTYKFIEIISYYAPIGLFAYMASLVGSLGSVILAGFLKTTILYFIVSIMFMVIVYSVFSLIAGGIK
;
A
#
# COMPACT_ATOMS: atom_id res chain seq x y z
N MET A 1 -17.18 38.69 6.73
CA MET A 1 -16.82 37.70 7.77
C MET A 1 -17.59 36.35 7.68
N SER A 2 -18.50 36.14 6.73
CA SER A 2 -19.33 34.92 6.65
C SER A 2 -18.89 33.89 5.61
N LEU A 3 -18.20 34.27 4.55
CA LEU A 3 -17.79 33.37 3.46
C LEU A 3 -16.61 32.46 3.81
N GLU A 4 -15.67 32.92 4.61
CA GLU A 4 -14.54 32.09 5.09
C GLU A 4 -15.00 31.02 6.08
N GLY A 5 -15.97 31.34 6.94
CA GLY A 5 -16.53 30.36 7.91
C GLY A 5 -17.34 29.24 7.25
N GLU A 6 -18.04 29.53 6.14
CA GLU A 6 -18.77 28.51 5.39
C GLU A 6 -17.83 27.64 4.54
N CYS A 7 -16.79 28.23 3.96
CA CYS A 7 -15.78 27.49 3.22
C CYS A 7 -15.01 26.55 4.16
N MET A 8 -14.62 27.03 5.34
CA MET A 8 -13.92 26.24 6.36
C MET A 8 -14.79 25.11 6.93
N LYS A 9 -16.07 25.35 7.17
CA LYS A 9 -17.03 24.31 7.57
C LYS A 9 -17.24 23.25 6.49
N LYS A 10 -17.28 23.65 5.21
CA LYS A 10 -17.43 22.73 4.08
C LYS A 10 -16.19 21.87 3.88
N VAL A 11 -15.00 22.45 4.03
CA VAL A 11 -13.70 21.76 4.03
C VAL A 11 -13.62 20.78 5.23
N LEU A 12 -13.90 21.25 6.45
CA LEU A 12 -13.93 20.40 7.64
C LEU A 12 -14.92 19.23 7.52
N LYS A 13 -16.08 19.45 6.93
CA LYS A 13 -17.08 18.39 6.69
C LYS A 13 -16.58 17.36 5.68
N SER A 14 -15.83 17.79 4.65
CA SER A 14 -15.23 16.91 3.65
C SER A 14 -14.11 16.04 4.26
N TYR A 15 -13.29 16.62 5.15
CA TYR A 15 -12.18 15.92 5.80
C TYR A 15 -12.54 15.28 7.16
N LYS A 16 -13.80 15.36 7.59
CA LYS A 16 -14.24 14.84 8.87
C LYS A 16 -13.82 13.39 9.14
N LYS A 17 -13.97 12.51 8.16
CA LYS A 17 -13.55 11.10 8.28
C LYS A 17 -12.04 10.97 8.50
N THR A 18 -11.24 11.69 7.74
CA THR A 18 -9.77 11.69 7.84
C THR A 18 -9.30 12.25 9.19
N ILE A 19 -9.91 13.33 9.66
CA ILE A 19 -9.59 13.93 10.95
C ILE A 19 -9.93 12.95 12.09
N ILE A 20 -11.08 12.28 12.03
CA ILE A 20 -11.45 11.25 13.02
C ILE A 20 -10.42 10.13 13.05
N LEU A 21 -9.97 9.64 11.88
CA LEU A 21 -8.96 8.59 11.81
C LEU A 21 -7.62 9.04 12.43
N LEU A 22 -7.16 10.26 12.14
CA LEU A 22 -5.95 10.82 12.73
C LEU A 22 -6.05 10.96 14.24
N VAL A 23 -7.17 11.48 14.74
CA VAL A 23 -7.42 11.61 16.20
C VAL A 23 -7.40 10.24 16.86
N MET A 24 -8.04 9.22 16.27
CA MET A 24 -8.08 7.87 16.83
C MET A 24 -6.70 7.20 16.83
N VAL A 25 -5.87 7.42 15.79
CA VAL A 25 -4.48 6.97 15.76
C VAL A 25 -3.67 7.62 16.89
N ILE A 26 -3.77 8.94 17.06
CA ILE A 26 -3.05 9.67 18.12
C ILE A 26 -3.50 9.20 19.50
N LEU A 27 -4.82 9.04 19.73
CA LEU A 27 -5.36 8.51 20.98
C LEU A 27 -4.86 7.08 21.23
N GLY A 28 -4.80 6.22 20.20
CA GLY A 28 -4.25 4.88 20.31
C GLY A 28 -2.79 4.89 20.75
N VAL A 29 -1.96 5.75 20.15
CA VAL A 29 -0.55 5.92 20.56
C VAL A 29 -0.44 6.38 22.00
N ILE A 30 -1.20 7.39 22.42
CA ILE A 30 -1.19 7.91 23.79
C ILE A 30 -1.60 6.82 24.80
N CYS A 31 -2.70 6.11 24.53
CA CYS A 31 -3.16 5.01 25.38
C CYS A 31 -2.12 3.87 25.45
N GLY A 32 -1.47 3.53 24.33
CA GLY A 32 -0.40 2.54 24.30
C GLY A 32 0.79 2.91 25.16
N LEU A 33 1.21 4.19 25.15
CA LEU A 33 2.30 4.70 26.00
C LEU A 33 1.95 4.68 27.49
N ILE A 34 0.71 5.02 27.86
CA ILE A 34 0.25 5.11 29.25
C ILE A 34 0.05 3.71 29.83
N PHE A 35 -0.74 2.86 29.16
CA PHE A 35 -1.18 1.57 29.69
C PHE A 35 -0.26 0.40 29.30
N LYS A 36 0.70 0.62 28.38
CA LYS A 36 1.71 -0.36 27.95
C LYS A 36 1.08 -1.72 27.58
N GLU A 37 1.62 -2.81 28.11
CA GLU A 37 1.21 -4.19 27.80
C GLU A 37 -0.27 -4.49 28.03
N LYS A 38 -0.95 -3.73 28.90
CA LYS A 38 -2.40 -3.89 29.15
C LYS A 38 -3.23 -3.62 27.88
N MET A 39 -2.71 -2.83 26.94
CA MET A 39 -3.39 -2.55 25.66
C MET A 39 -3.38 -3.74 24.70
N ASN A 40 -2.61 -4.81 24.97
CA ASN A 40 -2.66 -6.03 24.17
C ASN A 40 -4.03 -6.72 24.14
N ILE A 41 -4.89 -6.43 25.10
CA ILE A 41 -6.29 -6.90 25.09
C ILE A 41 -7.08 -6.35 23.90
N LEU A 42 -6.67 -5.22 23.33
CA LEU A 42 -7.29 -4.61 22.15
C LEU A 42 -6.74 -5.16 20.83
N LYS A 43 -5.63 -5.92 20.87
CA LYS A 43 -4.98 -6.47 19.67
C LYS A 43 -5.95 -7.18 18.73
N PRO A 44 -6.86 -8.06 19.19
CA PRO A 44 -7.79 -8.75 18.30
C PRO A 44 -8.69 -7.81 17.49
N LEU A 45 -9.08 -6.65 18.06
CA LEU A 45 -9.88 -5.63 17.36
C LEU A 45 -9.08 -4.94 16.25
N GLY A 46 -7.80 -4.65 16.51
CA GLY A 46 -6.88 -4.11 15.51
C GLY A 46 -6.59 -5.11 14.39
N ASP A 47 -6.30 -6.37 14.76
CA ASP A 47 -6.03 -7.45 13.82
C ASP A 47 -7.25 -7.74 12.93
N LEU A 48 -8.47 -7.70 13.48
CA LEU A 48 -9.70 -7.83 12.70
C LEU A 48 -9.78 -6.78 11.59
N PHE A 49 -9.49 -5.51 11.91
CA PHE A 49 -9.49 -4.43 10.93
C PHE A 49 -8.46 -4.67 9.81
N LEU A 50 -7.22 -5.00 10.19
CA LEU A 50 -6.17 -5.28 9.21
C LEU A 50 -6.51 -6.48 8.33
N ASN A 51 -7.03 -7.56 8.91
CA ASN A 51 -7.43 -8.74 8.16
C ASN A 51 -8.55 -8.43 7.16
N LEU A 52 -9.55 -7.65 7.55
CA LEU A 52 -10.62 -7.21 6.64
C LEU A 52 -10.08 -6.36 5.49
N LEU A 53 -9.13 -5.45 5.77
CA LEU A 53 -8.47 -4.67 4.72
C LEU A 53 -7.66 -5.58 3.77
N LEU A 54 -6.85 -6.47 4.31
CA LEU A 54 -6.02 -7.37 3.51
C LEU A 54 -6.87 -8.27 2.60
N VAL A 55 -7.96 -8.84 3.12
CA VAL A 55 -8.88 -9.66 2.33
C VAL A 55 -9.53 -8.83 1.20
N SER A 56 -9.78 -7.53 1.42
CA SER A 56 -10.38 -6.68 0.39
C SER A 56 -9.46 -6.34 -0.78
N ILE A 57 -8.13 -6.45 -0.59
CA ILE A 57 -7.13 -6.13 -1.63
C ILE A 57 -7.26 -7.08 -2.82
N VAL A 58 -7.47 -8.36 -2.57
CA VAL A 58 -7.55 -9.39 -3.63
C VAL A 58 -8.69 -9.12 -4.62
N PRO A 59 -9.95 -9.03 -4.21
CA PRO A 59 -11.04 -8.72 -5.13
C PRO A 59 -10.90 -7.33 -5.73
N MET A 60 -10.39 -6.34 -4.98
CA MET A 60 -10.15 -5.00 -5.51
C MET A 60 -9.19 -5.03 -6.69
N LEU A 61 -8.03 -5.68 -6.56
CA LEU A 61 -7.05 -5.76 -7.64
C LEU A 61 -7.61 -6.53 -8.84
N PHE A 62 -8.24 -7.69 -8.61
CA PHE A 62 -8.79 -8.48 -9.68
C PHE A 62 -9.83 -7.71 -10.51
N PHE A 63 -10.86 -7.18 -9.87
CA PHE A 63 -11.94 -6.50 -10.58
C PHE A 63 -11.49 -5.19 -11.21
N THR A 64 -10.71 -4.36 -10.51
CA THR A 64 -10.29 -3.05 -11.04
C THR A 64 -9.34 -3.18 -12.22
N LEU A 65 -8.34 -4.08 -12.14
CA LEU A 65 -7.39 -4.27 -13.23
C LEU A 65 -8.05 -4.91 -14.43
N SER A 66 -8.80 -6.00 -14.24
CA SER A 66 -9.50 -6.69 -15.33
C SER A 66 -10.54 -5.79 -16.01
N SER A 67 -11.33 -5.04 -15.24
CA SER A 67 -12.30 -4.09 -15.75
C SER A 67 -11.65 -2.95 -16.54
N SER A 68 -10.55 -2.38 -16.02
CA SER A 68 -9.83 -1.29 -16.69
C SER A 68 -9.31 -1.71 -18.07
N ILE A 69 -8.77 -2.90 -18.19
CA ILE A 69 -8.29 -3.45 -19.46
C ILE A 69 -9.47 -3.80 -20.39
N ALA A 70 -10.51 -4.46 -19.88
CA ALA A 70 -11.68 -4.84 -20.67
C ALA A 70 -12.44 -3.64 -21.27
N ASN A 71 -12.35 -2.48 -20.62
CA ASN A 71 -12.97 -1.23 -21.09
C ASN A 71 -12.07 -0.40 -22.03
N THR A 72 -10.87 -0.84 -22.33
CA THR A 72 -9.94 -0.08 -23.17
C THR A 72 -10.39 -0.09 -24.64
N LYS A 73 -10.58 1.10 -25.21
CA LYS A 73 -10.99 1.26 -26.64
C LYS A 73 -9.84 1.10 -27.63
N ASN A 74 -8.58 1.36 -27.22
CA ASN A 74 -7.43 1.39 -28.12
C ASN A 74 -6.27 0.56 -27.56
N THR A 75 -6.19 -0.67 -28.02
CA THR A 75 -5.17 -1.65 -27.60
C THR A 75 -3.74 -1.22 -27.94
N LYS A 76 -3.52 -0.50 -29.06
CA LYS A 76 -2.20 -0.01 -29.45
C LYS A 76 -1.70 1.06 -28.47
N ARG A 77 -2.59 1.99 -28.08
CA ARG A 77 -2.29 3.02 -27.07
C ARG A 77 -2.03 2.39 -25.69
N LEU A 78 -2.83 1.38 -25.31
CA LEU A 78 -2.64 0.64 -24.07
C LEU A 78 -1.24 0.00 -23.99
N LYS A 79 -0.81 -0.73 -25.02
CA LYS A 79 0.54 -1.33 -25.07
C LYS A 79 1.65 -0.29 -24.89
N LYS A 80 1.52 0.89 -25.56
CA LYS A 80 2.49 1.97 -25.44
C LYS A 80 2.53 2.53 -24.01
N ILE A 81 1.37 2.76 -23.40
CA ILE A 81 1.26 3.25 -22.01
C ILE A 81 1.90 2.26 -21.05
N ILE A 82 1.54 0.97 -21.11
CA ILE A 82 2.10 -0.08 -20.24
C ILE A 82 3.63 -0.13 -20.37
N LYS A 83 4.17 -0.14 -21.61
CA LYS A 83 5.63 -0.18 -21.84
C LYS A 83 6.33 1.03 -21.23
N ILE A 84 5.81 2.24 -21.46
CA ILE A 84 6.40 3.48 -20.93
C ILE A 84 6.28 3.52 -19.41
N SER A 85 5.13 3.15 -18.84
CA SER A 85 4.93 3.12 -17.40
C SER A 85 5.86 2.12 -16.70
N LEU A 86 6.06 0.93 -17.30
CA LEU A 86 6.98 -0.07 -16.76
C LEU A 86 8.43 0.45 -16.77
N LEU A 87 8.84 1.07 -17.87
CA LEU A 87 10.18 1.65 -18.00
C LEU A 87 10.40 2.75 -16.96
N LEU A 88 9.44 3.69 -16.82
CA LEU A 88 9.49 4.76 -15.84
C LEU A 88 9.54 4.20 -14.41
N PHE A 89 8.72 3.18 -14.12
CA PHE A 89 8.73 2.53 -12.81
C PHE A 89 10.09 1.93 -12.47
N LEU A 90 10.74 1.24 -13.41
CA LEU A 90 12.08 0.69 -13.22
C LEU A 90 13.11 1.80 -12.96
N VAL A 91 13.06 2.89 -13.73
CA VAL A 91 13.97 4.03 -13.53
C VAL A 91 13.76 4.68 -12.18
N TYR A 92 12.50 4.97 -11.80
CA TYR A 92 12.19 5.54 -10.49
C TYR A 92 12.60 4.62 -9.33
N SER A 93 12.38 3.32 -9.48
CA SER A 93 12.79 2.32 -8.48
C SER A 93 14.30 2.31 -8.30
N LEU A 94 15.07 2.34 -9.38
CA LEU A 94 16.53 2.38 -9.33
C LEU A 94 17.05 3.65 -8.64
N ILE A 95 16.51 4.81 -9.02
CA ILE A 95 16.86 6.09 -8.39
C ILE A 95 16.50 6.06 -6.89
N GLY A 96 15.31 5.53 -6.54
CA GLY A 96 14.86 5.40 -5.16
C GLY A 96 15.78 4.53 -4.30
N VAL A 97 16.21 3.39 -4.84
CA VAL A 97 17.17 2.49 -4.16
C VAL A 97 18.50 3.19 -3.93
N ILE A 98 19.06 3.85 -4.94
CA ILE A 98 20.33 4.58 -4.83
C ILE A 98 20.22 5.71 -3.80
N MET A 99 19.16 6.53 -3.85
CA MET A 99 18.94 7.61 -2.89
C MET A 99 18.80 7.07 -1.46
N SER A 100 18.00 6.02 -1.27
CA SER A 100 17.81 5.41 0.05
C SER A 100 19.12 4.85 0.60
N PHE A 101 19.90 4.17 -0.23
CA PHE A 101 21.21 3.63 0.14
C PHE A 101 22.17 4.74 0.61
N LEU A 102 22.30 5.83 -0.17
CA LEU A 102 23.16 6.97 0.17
C LEU A 102 22.77 7.63 1.50
N VAL A 103 21.47 7.71 1.78
CA VAL A 103 20.97 8.28 3.05
C VAL A 103 21.26 7.34 4.22
N LEU A 104 21.00 6.04 4.06
CA LEU A 104 21.18 5.05 5.13
C LEU A 104 22.65 4.85 5.52
N VAL A 105 23.58 4.95 4.56
CA VAL A 105 25.02 4.90 4.84
C VAL A 105 25.48 6.07 5.72
N LYS A 106 24.86 7.26 5.55
CA LYS A 106 25.22 8.46 6.32
C LYS A 106 24.48 8.59 7.65
N ILE A 107 23.28 8.04 7.74
CA ILE A 107 22.41 8.18 8.92
C ILE A 107 22.06 6.77 9.44
N PRO A 108 22.85 6.23 10.39
CA PRO A 108 22.53 4.93 10.98
C PRO A 108 21.21 5.01 11.75
N LEU A 109 20.25 4.15 11.38
CA LEU A 109 18.92 4.09 11.98
C LEU A 109 18.96 3.40 13.36
N ILE A 110 19.88 2.46 13.54
CA ILE A 110 20.01 1.62 14.72
C ILE A 110 21.34 1.94 15.36
N SER A 111 21.31 2.30 16.65
CA SER A 111 22.52 2.50 17.44
C SER A 111 23.06 1.14 17.91
N GLY A 112 24.38 1.01 18.05
CA GLY A 112 25.03 -0.28 18.34
C GLY A 112 24.50 -1.05 19.56
N GLY A 113 23.88 -0.35 20.54
CA GLY A 113 23.25 -0.98 21.71
C GLY A 113 21.93 -1.71 21.43
N ASP A 114 21.25 -1.38 20.32
CA ASP A 114 19.93 -1.94 19.98
C ASP A 114 20.02 -3.14 19.02
N ILE A 115 21.21 -3.44 18.51
CA ILE A 115 21.45 -4.53 17.55
C ILE A 115 21.04 -5.91 18.06
N PRO A 116 21.27 -6.31 19.32
CA PRO A 116 20.84 -7.61 19.83
C PRO A 116 19.33 -7.80 19.79
N LEU A 117 18.59 -6.77 20.17
CA LEU A 117 17.12 -6.75 20.24
C LEU A 117 16.51 -6.84 18.85
N VAL A 118 17.10 -6.14 17.88
CA VAL A 118 16.71 -6.17 16.47
C VAL A 118 17.03 -7.54 15.86
N LYS A 119 18.18 -8.13 16.17
CA LYS A 119 18.51 -9.50 15.71
C LYS A 119 17.53 -10.54 16.21
N GLU A 120 17.08 -10.44 17.45
CA GLU A 120 16.10 -11.37 18.02
C GLU A 120 14.73 -11.25 17.34
N LEU A 121 14.29 -10.02 17.03
CA LEU A 121 13.06 -9.75 16.26
C LEU A 121 13.13 -10.28 14.82
N PHE A 122 14.30 -10.24 14.19
CA PHE A 122 14.50 -10.72 12.80
C PHE A 122 15.00 -12.18 12.73
N ALA A 123 15.40 -12.79 13.82
CA ALA A 123 15.82 -14.21 13.86
C ALA A 123 14.66 -15.18 13.54
N SER A 124 13.43 -14.73 13.70
CA SER A 124 12.23 -15.46 13.29
C SER A 124 11.85 -15.26 11.81
N THR A 125 12.62 -14.45 11.07
CA THR A 125 12.40 -14.27 9.63
C THR A 125 12.89 -15.52 8.91
N GLU A 126 12.00 -16.18 8.21
CA GLU A 126 12.17 -17.44 7.47
C GLU A 126 13.55 -17.52 6.80
N THR A 127 14.18 -18.67 6.91
CA THR A 127 15.38 -19.05 6.14
C THR A 127 15.17 -18.65 4.68
N ILE A 128 15.98 -17.71 4.22
CA ILE A 128 15.99 -17.32 2.80
C ILE A 128 16.44 -18.57 2.05
N ASN A 129 15.50 -19.33 1.51
CA ASN A 129 15.82 -20.38 0.56
C ASN A 129 16.64 -19.75 -0.55
N GLU A 130 17.82 -20.33 -0.83
CA GLU A 130 18.71 -19.90 -1.92
C GLU A 130 18.06 -20.22 -3.28
N MET A 131 16.95 -19.54 -3.57
CA MET A 131 16.31 -19.62 -4.88
C MET A 131 17.14 -18.84 -5.90
N SER A 132 17.38 -19.43 -7.03
CA SER A 132 17.95 -18.76 -8.21
C SER A 132 17.09 -17.52 -8.57
N PHE A 133 17.73 -16.49 -9.15
CA PHE A 133 17.01 -15.28 -9.59
C PHE A 133 15.84 -15.62 -10.53
N LEU A 134 15.99 -16.58 -11.43
CA LEU A 134 14.94 -17.02 -12.34
C LEU A 134 13.78 -17.71 -11.61
N GLU A 135 14.08 -18.54 -10.62
CA GLU A 135 13.05 -19.17 -9.78
C GLU A 135 12.25 -18.13 -9.00
N ARG A 136 12.91 -17.11 -8.44
CA ARG A 136 12.23 -15.98 -7.78
C ARG A 136 11.33 -15.22 -8.75
N LEU A 137 11.77 -14.97 -9.98
CA LEU A 137 10.93 -14.32 -10.98
C LEU A 137 9.71 -15.18 -11.31
N VAL A 138 9.88 -16.47 -11.55
CA VAL A 138 8.78 -17.38 -11.86
C VAL A 138 7.78 -17.46 -10.71
N THR A 139 8.24 -17.67 -9.49
CA THR A 139 7.37 -17.74 -8.31
C THR A 139 6.67 -16.42 -7.99
N THR A 140 7.27 -15.27 -8.34
CA THR A 140 6.65 -13.95 -8.18
C THR A 140 5.57 -13.69 -9.24
N ILE A 141 5.80 -14.13 -10.49
CA ILE A 141 4.93 -13.84 -11.64
C ILE A 141 3.77 -14.83 -11.73
N SER A 142 3.97 -16.07 -11.29
CA SER A 142 2.99 -17.15 -11.46
C SER A 142 2.81 -17.96 -10.19
N THR A 143 1.64 -18.57 -10.07
CA THR A 143 1.36 -19.58 -9.05
C THR A 143 0.78 -20.82 -9.75
N ASN A 144 0.96 -21.97 -9.12
CA ASN A 144 0.51 -23.26 -9.63
C ASN A 144 -0.95 -23.57 -9.32
N ASP A 145 -1.62 -22.75 -8.53
CA ASP A 145 -2.98 -22.99 -8.06
C ASP A 145 -3.80 -21.70 -8.01
N PHE A 146 -5.07 -21.81 -8.38
CA PHE A 146 -6.02 -20.67 -8.37
C PHE A 146 -6.30 -20.15 -6.95
N VAL A 147 -6.33 -21.04 -5.96
CA VAL A 147 -6.53 -20.63 -4.56
C VAL A 147 -5.33 -19.81 -4.07
N ASN A 148 -4.12 -20.24 -4.40
CA ASN A 148 -2.89 -19.52 -4.08
C ASN A 148 -2.81 -18.17 -4.81
N LEU A 149 -3.40 -18.07 -6.02
CA LEU A 149 -3.48 -16.81 -6.75
C LEU A 149 -4.28 -15.74 -5.98
N LEU A 150 -5.33 -16.16 -5.27
CA LEU A 150 -6.17 -15.26 -4.46
C LEU A 150 -5.58 -14.95 -3.08
N SER A 151 -4.36 -15.37 -2.82
CA SER A 151 -3.64 -15.05 -1.58
C SER A 151 -3.02 -13.66 -1.63
N THR A 152 -3.07 -12.93 -0.52
CA THR A 152 -2.37 -11.64 -0.35
C THR A 152 -0.84 -11.77 -0.45
N LYS A 153 -0.30 -12.99 -0.37
CA LYS A 153 1.13 -13.26 -0.58
C LYS A 153 1.54 -13.22 -2.06
N ASN A 154 0.61 -13.42 -2.99
CA ASN A 154 0.86 -13.57 -4.43
C ASN A 154 0.23 -12.43 -5.25
N LEU A 155 0.22 -11.20 -4.72
CA LEU A 155 -0.43 -10.05 -5.38
C LEU A 155 0.12 -9.75 -6.78
N VAL A 156 1.42 -9.94 -7.02
CA VAL A 156 2.02 -9.70 -8.35
C VAL A 156 1.49 -10.69 -9.38
N ALA A 157 1.42 -11.98 -9.02
CA ALA A 157 0.81 -13.00 -9.87
C ALA A 157 -0.68 -12.70 -10.15
N LEU A 158 -1.42 -12.29 -9.11
CA LEU A 158 -2.83 -11.87 -9.24
C LEU A 158 -2.97 -10.68 -10.20
N MET A 159 -2.11 -9.67 -10.10
CA MET A 159 -2.12 -8.52 -11.02
C MET A 159 -1.89 -8.94 -12.47
N ILE A 160 -0.92 -9.82 -12.74
CA ILE A 160 -0.63 -10.31 -14.07
C ILE A 160 -1.81 -11.10 -14.64
N VAL A 161 -2.35 -12.04 -13.85
CA VAL A 161 -3.53 -12.81 -14.28
C VAL A 161 -4.73 -11.91 -14.50
N SER A 162 -4.95 -10.91 -13.65
CA SER A 162 -6.04 -9.93 -13.84
C SER A 162 -5.91 -9.13 -15.14
N LEU A 163 -4.68 -8.71 -15.50
CA LEU A 163 -4.41 -8.04 -16.77
C LEU A 163 -4.67 -8.98 -17.97
N LEU A 164 -4.22 -10.23 -17.89
CA LEU A 164 -4.47 -11.24 -18.92
C LEU A 164 -5.96 -11.55 -19.07
N PHE A 165 -6.68 -11.69 -17.96
CA PHE A 165 -8.13 -11.92 -17.96
C PHE A 165 -8.89 -10.74 -18.58
N GLY A 166 -8.52 -9.51 -18.24
CA GLY A 166 -9.08 -8.30 -18.85
C GLY A 166 -8.79 -8.22 -20.36
N LEU A 167 -7.59 -8.61 -20.81
CA LEU A 167 -7.23 -8.69 -22.23
C LEU A 167 -8.01 -9.79 -22.98
N ALA A 168 -8.21 -10.94 -22.36
CA ALA A 168 -9.03 -12.02 -22.91
C ALA A 168 -10.48 -11.55 -23.09
N THR A 169 -11.07 -10.94 -22.05
CA THR A 169 -12.42 -10.35 -22.11
C THR A 169 -12.54 -9.31 -23.22
N LEU A 170 -11.56 -8.41 -23.39
CA LEU A 170 -11.53 -7.42 -24.45
C LEU A 170 -11.51 -8.06 -25.85
N LYS A 171 -10.69 -9.11 -26.03
CA LYS A 171 -10.54 -9.81 -27.30
C LYS A 171 -11.74 -10.70 -27.67
N SER A 172 -12.53 -11.11 -26.70
CA SER A 172 -13.73 -11.92 -26.91
C SER A 172 -14.89 -11.16 -27.57
N GLY A 173 -14.80 -9.83 -27.72
CA GLY A 173 -15.80 -9.01 -28.39
C GLY A 173 -17.19 -9.16 -27.77
N GLU A 174 -18.22 -9.46 -28.59
CA GLU A 174 -19.61 -9.61 -28.13
C GLU A 174 -19.78 -10.73 -27.09
N SER A 175 -19.09 -11.86 -27.24
CA SER A 175 -19.12 -12.97 -26.28
C SER A 175 -18.57 -12.58 -24.90
N GLY A 176 -17.68 -11.60 -24.86
CA GLY A 176 -17.09 -11.07 -23.62
C GLY A 176 -17.94 -10.02 -22.91
N LYS A 177 -19.06 -9.57 -23.49
CA LYS A 177 -19.85 -8.44 -22.97
C LYS A 177 -20.40 -8.70 -21.56
N ALA A 178 -20.96 -9.87 -21.31
CA ALA A 178 -21.48 -10.25 -19.99
C ALA A 178 -20.35 -10.25 -18.92
N ILE A 179 -19.17 -10.78 -19.25
CA ILE A 179 -18.02 -10.78 -18.35
C ILE A 179 -17.53 -9.35 -18.09
N LYS A 180 -17.52 -8.49 -19.11
CA LYS A 180 -17.13 -7.08 -18.95
C LYS A 180 -18.09 -6.34 -18.01
N GLU A 181 -19.40 -6.55 -18.13
CA GLU A 181 -20.40 -5.98 -17.22
C GLU A 181 -20.23 -6.52 -15.79
N PHE A 182 -19.96 -7.81 -15.63
CA PHE A 182 -19.65 -8.43 -14.35
C PHE A 182 -18.41 -7.80 -13.69
N LEU A 183 -17.32 -7.60 -14.43
CA LEU A 183 -16.10 -6.95 -13.93
C LEU A 183 -16.35 -5.51 -13.49
N ASN A 184 -17.16 -4.75 -14.23
CA ASN A 184 -17.53 -3.39 -13.88
C ASN A 184 -18.36 -3.34 -12.59
N SER A 185 -19.36 -4.22 -12.49
CA SER A 185 -20.21 -4.35 -11.32
C SER A 185 -19.40 -4.81 -10.10
N GLY A 186 -18.53 -5.80 -10.28
CA GLY A 186 -17.60 -6.30 -9.26
C GLY A 186 -16.68 -5.20 -8.71
N THR A 187 -16.16 -4.34 -9.59
CA THR A 187 -15.38 -3.15 -9.20
C THR A 187 -16.20 -2.24 -8.28
N SER A 188 -17.44 -1.92 -8.66
CA SER A 188 -18.32 -1.05 -7.87
C SER A 188 -18.68 -1.66 -6.52
N VAL A 189 -18.97 -2.96 -6.49
CA VAL A 189 -19.27 -3.70 -5.26
C VAL A 189 -18.06 -3.72 -4.33
N THR A 190 -16.87 -3.95 -4.87
CA THR A 190 -15.64 -3.99 -4.06
C THR A 190 -15.33 -2.62 -3.43
N TYR A 191 -15.53 -1.52 -4.15
CA TYR A 191 -15.41 -0.19 -3.55
C TYR A 191 -16.40 0.04 -2.40
N LYS A 192 -17.64 -0.41 -2.54
CA LYS A 192 -18.63 -0.33 -1.46
C LYS A 192 -18.28 -1.23 -0.27
N PHE A 193 -17.73 -2.41 -0.53
CA PHE A 193 -17.22 -3.29 0.50
C PHE A 193 -16.12 -2.62 1.34
N ILE A 194 -15.13 -1.98 0.68
CA ILE A 194 -14.07 -1.22 1.36
C ILE A 194 -14.67 -0.01 2.12
N GLU A 195 -15.68 0.65 1.57
CA GLU A 195 -16.36 1.74 2.27
C GLU A 195 -17.01 1.26 3.57
N ILE A 196 -17.65 0.08 3.56
CA ILE A 196 -18.24 -0.54 4.75
C ILE A 196 -17.15 -0.84 5.81
N ILE A 197 -16.03 -1.46 5.39
CA ILE A 197 -14.89 -1.72 6.28
C ILE A 197 -14.35 -0.42 6.88
N SER A 198 -14.33 0.65 6.09
CA SER A 198 -13.83 1.97 6.51
C SER A 198 -14.65 2.61 7.63
N TYR A 199 -15.88 2.20 7.86
CA TYR A 199 -16.63 2.64 9.05
C TYR A 199 -16.07 2.06 10.35
N TYR A 200 -15.47 0.88 10.30
CA TYR A 200 -14.81 0.27 11.44
C TYR A 200 -13.39 0.80 11.66
N ALA A 201 -12.79 1.46 10.64
CA ALA A 201 -11.41 1.94 10.66
C ALA A 201 -11.03 2.78 11.90
N PRO A 202 -11.84 3.72 12.42
CA PRO A 202 -11.49 4.48 13.61
C PRO A 202 -11.22 3.60 14.84
N ILE A 203 -12.06 2.59 15.06
CA ILE A 203 -11.93 1.64 16.18
C ILE A 203 -10.75 0.72 15.95
N GLY A 204 -10.63 0.15 14.75
CA GLY A 204 -9.56 -0.77 14.38
C GLY A 204 -8.17 -0.14 14.45
N LEU A 205 -8.01 1.08 13.94
CA LEU A 205 -6.75 1.83 13.98
C LEU A 205 -6.37 2.24 15.39
N PHE A 206 -7.34 2.70 16.20
CA PHE A 206 -7.11 2.97 17.61
C PHE A 206 -6.58 1.73 18.33
N ALA A 207 -7.29 0.61 18.22
CA ALA A 207 -6.95 -0.64 18.88
C ALA A 207 -5.59 -1.18 18.42
N TYR A 208 -5.32 -1.11 17.11
CA TYR A 208 -4.05 -1.53 16.53
C TYR A 208 -2.89 -0.70 17.04
N MET A 209 -3.00 0.64 17.00
CA MET A 209 -1.94 1.52 17.47
C MET A 209 -1.71 1.41 18.98
N ALA A 210 -2.78 1.29 19.77
CA ALA A 210 -2.67 1.11 21.21
C ALA A 210 -1.96 -0.19 21.59
N SER A 211 -2.28 -1.30 20.93
CA SER A 211 -1.62 -2.59 21.17
C SER A 211 -0.19 -2.60 20.64
N LEU A 212 0.05 -2.05 19.45
CA LEU A 212 1.38 -2.00 18.85
C LEU A 212 2.35 -1.19 19.71
N VAL A 213 1.98 0.03 20.09
CA VAL A 213 2.80 0.91 20.93
C VAL A 213 2.97 0.33 22.34
N GLY A 214 1.92 -0.28 22.87
CA GLY A 214 1.96 -0.93 24.19
C GLY A 214 2.91 -2.13 24.25
N SER A 215 3.06 -2.88 23.17
CA SER A 215 3.92 -4.07 23.08
C SER A 215 5.38 -3.76 22.73
N LEU A 216 5.63 -2.74 21.90
CA LEU A 216 6.97 -2.46 21.39
C LEU A 216 7.93 -1.84 22.42
N GLY A 217 7.41 -1.20 23.46
CA GLY A 217 8.23 -0.45 24.41
C GLY A 217 8.78 0.88 23.85
N SER A 218 9.29 1.73 24.73
CA SER A 218 9.70 3.09 24.39
C SER A 218 10.92 3.16 23.47
N VAL A 219 11.85 2.23 23.58
CA VAL A 219 13.11 2.22 22.79
C VAL A 219 12.84 1.89 21.33
N ILE A 220 12.06 0.82 21.08
CA ILE A 220 11.71 0.41 19.71
C ILE A 220 10.81 1.47 19.05
N LEU A 221 9.89 2.05 19.81
CA LEU A 221 9.05 3.13 19.33
C LEU A 221 9.84 4.37 18.89
N ALA A 222 10.86 4.77 19.66
CA ALA A 222 11.74 5.88 19.29
C ALA A 222 12.52 5.60 18.00
N GLY A 223 13.07 4.39 17.83
CA GLY A 223 13.72 3.93 16.60
C GLY A 223 12.79 3.94 15.40
N PHE A 224 11.55 3.45 15.59
CA PHE A 224 10.52 3.44 14.55
C PHE A 224 10.11 4.87 14.12
N LEU A 225 9.92 5.79 15.06
CA LEU A 225 9.61 7.19 14.78
C LEU A 225 10.76 7.87 14.02
N LYS A 226 12.01 7.67 14.45
CA LYS A 226 13.19 8.19 13.75
C LYS A 226 13.23 7.71 12.29
N THR A 227 13.03 6.42 12.08
CA THR A 227 13.00 5.81 10.74
C THR A 227 11.86 6.38 9.89
N THR A 228 10.66 6.52 10.47
CA THR A 228 9.49 7.06 9.79
C THR A 228 9.70 8.51 9.35
N ILE A 229 10.23 9.35 10.24
CA ILE A 229 10.51 10.77 9.93
C ILE A 229 11.57 10.86 8.82
N LEU A 230 12.64 10.08 8.90
CA LEU A 230 13.68 10.06 7.88
C LEU A 230 13.12 9.61 6.53
N TYR A 231 12.32 8.54 6.53
CA TYR A 231 11.64 8.04 5.32
C TYR A 231 10.72 9.14 4.71
N PHE A 232 9.99 9.88 5.54
CA PHE A 232 9.11 10.95 5.07
C PHE A 232 9.91 12.08 4.41
N ILE A 233 11.02 12.50 5.01
CA ILE A 233 11.91 13.54 4.45
C ILE A 233 12.50 13.07 3.12
N VAL A 234 13.02 11.85 3.06
CA VAL A 234 13.59 11.27 1.82
C VAL A 234 12.54 11.14 0.73
N SER A 235 11.32 10.72 1.08
CA SER A 235 10.20 10.59 0.14
C SER A 235 9.78 11.95 -0.44
N ILE A 236 9.72 13.00 0.38
CA ILE A 236 9.43 14.35 -0.10
C ILE A 236 10.55 14.86 -1.00
N MET A 237 11.81 14.66 -0.62
CA MET A 237 12.96 15.03 -1.47
C MET A 237 12.90 14.29 -2.81
N PHE A 238 12.64 12.99 -2.78
CA PHE A 238 12.48 12.18 -3.99
C PHE A 238 11.36 12.73 -4.88
N MET A 239 10.20 13.00 -4.29
CA MET A 239 9.06 13.55 -5.01
C MET A 239 9.40 14.89 -5.68
N VAL A 240 9.96 15.84 -4.92
CA VAL A 240 10.27 17.16 -5.44
C VAL A 240 11.37 17.11 -6.51
N ILE A 241 12.47 16.39 -6.26
CA ILE A 241 13.61 16.38 -7.19
C ILE A 241 13.30 15.54 -8.42
N VAL A 242 12.92 14.29 -8.21
CA VAL A 242 12.80 13.32 -9.31
C VAL A 242 11.62 13.66 -10.21
N TYR A 243 10.43 13.91 -9.64
CA TYR A 243 9.26 14.25 -10.47
C TYR A 243 9.41 15.61 -11.16
N SER A 244 10.06 16.61 -10.54
CA SER A 244 10.33 17.89 -11.19
C SER A 244 11.27 17.74 -12.38
N VAL A 245 12.35 16.96 -12.24
CA VAL A 245 13.29 16.69 -13.33
C VAL A 245 12.59 15.96 -14.49
N PHE A 246 11.82 14.90 -14.20
CA PHE A 246 11.09 14.19 -15.25
C PHE A 246 9.98 15.02 -15.89
N SER A 247 9.32 15.89 -15.14
CA SER A 247 8.33 16.83 -15.67
C SER A 247 8.97 17.82 -16.65
N LEU A 248 10.15 18.36 -16.31
CA LEU A 248 10.92 19.26 -17.19
C LEU A 248 11.36 18.52 -18.47
N ILE A 249 11.84 17.29 -18.37
CA ILE A 249 12.24 16.49 -19.52
C ILE A 249 11.04 16.17 -20.43
N ALA A 250 9.89 15.84 -19.86
CA ALA A 250 8.70 15.46 -20.60
C ALA A 250 7.92 16.64 -21.19
N GLY A 251 7.87 17.78 -20.47
CA GLY A 251 7.10 18.96 -20.85
C GLY A 251 7.87 20.00 -21.66
N GLY A 252 9.19 19.91 -21.70
CA GLY A 252 10.06 20.97 -22.20
C GLY A 252 10.05 22.19 -21.28
N ILE A 253 11.12 22.97 -21.29
CA ILE A 253 11.17 24.28 -20.64
C ILE A 253 10.42 25.24 -21.58
N LYS A 254 9.16 25.51 -21.29
CA LYS A 254 8.43 26.61 -21.91
C LYS A 254 8.40 27.79 -20.96
#